data_c3e96b9bec4c91d1c3db07c951281f46
#
_entry.id   c3e96b9bec4c91d1c3db07c951281f46
#
_cell.length_a   1.000
_cell.length_b   1.000
_cell.length_c   1.000
_cell.angle_alpha   90.00
_cell.angle_beta   90.00
_cell.angle_gamma   90.00
#
_symmetry.space_group_name_H-M   'P 1'
#
loop_
_entity.id
_entity.type
_entity.pdbx_description
1 polymer ?
#
loop_
_entity_poly.entity_id
_entity_poly.type
_entity_poly.pdbx_seq_one_letter_code
_entity_poly.pdbx_strand_id
1 'polypeptide(L)'
;MPPRARALALALTALLMPAAGCSADDGPRRAGDRVTAQEARVLAGLLHRNAELGGADFVVTAPYAEAVLTLTGTIDFEESVGRAEAVTTFPDERTDDVRTVFFTADDLWTGDLPALEAALDAADAGNATYLRRPLAAGDDEPEGDQPEDGPLLIDVLARILLGLAAPSADDPQAFLDGEYTWQGQQSIDGRLAWVFGLPIGTVAVGAGDDLLMQYAAPLAGEAVDVTVTLTRHGRRGVDLPSDKETESVADHPEIAEDLGI
;
A
#
# COMPACT_ATOMS: atom_id res chain seq x y z
N MET A 1 -70.79 42.47 -39.78
CA MET A 1 -70.07 43.20 -38.72
C MET A 1 -68.98 42.33 -38.20
N PRO A 2 -67.69 42.61 -38.42
CA PRO A 2 -66.56 41.77 -37.93
C PRO A 2 -66.09 42.29 -36.56
N PRO A 3 -65.61 41.37 -35.67
CA PRO A 3 -65.03 41.79 -34.41
C PRO A 3 -63.52 42.09 -34.58
N ARG A 4 -63.13 43.11 -33.89
CA ARG A 4 -61.78 43.69 -33.85
C ARG A 4 -60.79 42.73 -33.08
N ALA A 5 -59.73 42.33 -33.77
CA ALA A 5 -58.55 41.67 -33.13
C ALA A 5 -57.73 42.73 -32.35
N ARG A 6 -57.52 42.52 -31.07
CA ARG A 6 -56.55 43.24 -30.25
C ARG A 6 -55.24 42.49 -30.25
N ALA A 7 -54.20 43.04 -30.84
CA ALA A 7 -52.86 42.59 -30.78
C ALA A 7 -52.25 42.91 -29.40
N LEU A 8 -51.83 41.89 -28.64
CA LEU A 8 -51.07 42.03 -27.41
C LEU A 8 -49.59 41.92 -27.79
N ALA A 9 -48.85 42.99 -27.68
CA ALA A 9 -47.40 43.00 -27.84
C ALA A 9 -46.77 42.56 -26.51
N LEU A 10 -46.16 41.34 -26.47
CA LEU A 10 -45.30 40.86 -25.36
C LEU A 10 -43.89 41.40 -25.60
N ALA A 11 -43.46 42.33 -24.76
CA ALA A 11 -42.08 42.79 -24.72
C ALA A 11 -41.25 41.74 -23.97
N LEU A 12 -40.37 41.01 -24.69
CA LEU A 12 -39.42 40.04 -24.14
C LEU A 12 -38.19 40.83 -23.68
N THR A 13 -38.10 41.11 -22.38
CA THR A 13 -36.90 41.71 -21.77
C THR A 13 -35.87 40.58 -21.55
N ALA A 14 -34.87 40.51 -22.41
CA ALA A 14 -33.72 39.60 -22.25
C ALA A 14 -32.85 40.11 -21.10
N LEU A 15 -32.89 39.44 -19.96
CA LEU A 15 -31.96 39.62 -18.86
C LEU A 15 -30.62 38.96 -19.27
N LEU A 16 -29.65 39.77 -19.69
CA LEU A 16 -28.25 39.33 -19.80
C LEU A 16 -27.72 39.23 -18.38
N MET A 17 -27.66 37.99 -17.84
CA MET A 17 -26.81 37.69 -16.69
C MET A 17 -25.35 37.59 -17.18
N PRO A 18 -24.41 38.36 -16.58
CA PRO A 18 -23.00 38.11 -16.82
C PRO A 18 -22.68 36.75 -16.21
N ALA A 19 -22.39 35.76 -17.05
CA ALA A 19 -21.73 34.56 -16.63
C ALA A 19 -20.33 34.95 -16.10
N ALA A 20 -20.20 34.98 -14.77
CA ALA A 20 -18.88 35.01 -14.14
C ALA A 20 -18.13 33.76 -14.61
N GLY A 21 -17.27 33.95 -15.60
CA GLY A 21 -16.40 32.91 -16.11
C GLY A 21 -15.46 32.47 -15.02
N CYS A 22 -15.70 31.30 -14.43
CA CYS A 22 -14.65 30.50 -13.89
C CYS A 22 -13.79 30.08 -15.09
N SER A 23 -12.65 30.72 -15.26
CA SER A 23 -11.60 30.25 -16.15
C SER A 23 -11.01 29.00 -15.51
N ALA A 24 -11.68 27.86 -15.66
CA ALA A 24 -11.02 26.58 -15.59
C ALA A 24 -10.16 26.51 -16.86
N ASP A 25 -8.91 26.23 -16.70
CA ASP A 25 -7.98 25.93 -17.79
C ASP A 25 -8.44 24.61 -18.43
N ASP A 26 -9.39 24.71 -19.39
CA ASP A 26 -10.07 23.57 -20.03
C ASP A 26 -9.19 22.86 -21.08
N GLY A 27 -7.88 22.96 -20.96
CA GLY A 27 -6.95 22.16 -21.73
C GLY A 27 -6.95 20.68 -21.27
N PRO A 28 -6.63 19.73 -22.19
CA PRO A 28 -6.46 18.34 -21.76
C PRO A 28 -5.32 18.28 -20.74
N ARG A 29 -5.60 17.70 -19.58
CA ARG A 29 -4.61 17.52 -18.49
C ARG A 29 -3.40 16.73 -18.99
N ARG A 30 -2.22 17.10 -18.51
CA ARG A 30 -0.95 16.45 -18.84
C ARG A 30 -0.32 15.86 -17.60
N ALA A 31 0.44 14.80 -17.79
CA ALA A 31 1.29 14.29 -16.72
C ALA A 31 2.22 15.41 -16.21
N GLY A 32 2.32 15.55 -14.90
CA GLY A 32 3.04 16.64 -14.23
C GLY A 32 2.19 17.84 -13.86
N ASP A 33 0.92 17.94 -14.30
CA ASP A 33 0.02 19.00 -13.83
C ASP A 33 -0.23 18.86 -12.32
N ARG A 34 -0.33 19.99 -11.63
CA ARG A 34 -0.62 20.00 -10.19
C ARG A 34 -1.97 19.35 -9.90
N VAL A 35 -2.10 18.74 -8.73
CA VAL A 35 -3.37 18.23 -8.24
C VAL A 35 -4.36 19.38 -8.01
N THR A 36 -5.64 19.12 -8.29
CA THR A 36 -6.73 20.06 -8.00
C THR A 36 -7.13 19.97 -6.52
N ALA A 37 -7.87 20.97 -6.03
CA ALA A 37 -8.39 20.96 -4.66
C ALA A 37 -9.33 19.77 -4.37
N GLN A 38 -9.97 19.19 -5.39
CA GLN A 38 -10.78 18.00 -5.24
C GLN A 38 -9.90 16.75 -5.09
N GLU A 39 -8.89 16.62 -5.92
CA GLU A 39 -7.93 15.50 -5.87
C GLU A 39 -7.10 15.53 -4.57
N ALA A 40 -6.71 16.72 -4.11
CA ALA A 40 -6.06 16.90 -2.82
C ALA A 40 -6.91 16.35 -1.65
N ARG A 41 -8.24 16.54 -1.68
CA ARG A 41 -9.14 15.94 -0.67
C ARG A 41 -9.22 14.41 -0.80
N VAL A 42 -9.17 13.88 -2.02
CA VAL A 42 -9.13 12.43 -2.25
C VAL A 42 -7.84 11.85 -1.68
N LEU A 43 -6.69 12.44 -2.00
CA LEU A 43 -5.38 12.00 -1.51
C LEU A 43 -5.29 12.10 0.02
N ALA A 44 -5.71 13.22 0.61
CA ALA A 44 -5.70 13.43 2.05
C ALA A 44 -6.52 12.38 2.82
N GLY A 45 -7.62 11.89 2.25
CA GLY A 45 -8.45 10.87 2.88
C GLY A 45 -8.07 9.42 2.55
N LEU A 46 -7.04 9.18 1.74
CA LEU A 46 -6.78 7.88 1.14
C LEU A 46 -6.47 6.79 2.17
N LEU A 47 -5.50 7.05 3.05
CA LEU A 47 -5.10 6.10 4.10
C LEU A 47 -6.18 5.94 5.18
N HIS A 48 -6.89 7.01 5.48
CA HIS A 48 -8.00 6.96 6.43
C HIS A 48 -9.15 6.07 5.93
N ARG A 49 -9.47 6.13 4.63
CA ARG A 49 -10.48 5.24 4.03
C ARG A 49 -10.07 3.77 4.11
N ASN A 50 -8.79 3.44 3.96
CA ASN A 50 -8.31 2.08 4.15
C ASN A 50 -8.56 1.61 5.60
N ALA A 51 -8.26 2.45 6.60
CA ALA A 51 -8.53 2.17 8.01
C ALA A 51 -10.03 1.99 8.27
N GLU A 52 -10.90 2.86 7.73
CA GLU A 52 -12.36 2.76 7.87
C GLU A 52 -12.94 1.46 7.26
N LEU A 53 -12.36 0.98 6.18
CA LEU A 53 -12.77 -0.29 5.53
C LEU A 53 -12.27 -1.53 6.29
N GLY A 54 -11.24 -1.39 7.10
CA GLY A 54 -10.73 -2.39 8.02
C GLY A 54 -9.78 -3.41 7.42
N GLY A 55 -9.52 -3.41 6.11
CA GLY A 55 -8.56 -4.32 5.51
C GLY A 55 -8.65 -4.44 3.99
N ALA A 56 -7.75 -5.23 3.42
CA ALA A 56 -7.70 -5.53 1.99
C ALA A 56 -6.94 -6.83 1.72
N ASP A 57 -7.09 -7.38 0.54
CA ASP A 57 -6.14 -8.32 0.00
C ASP A 57 -5.04 -7.55 -0.73
N PHE A 58 -3.82 -8.06 -0.71
CA PHE A 58 -2.71 -7.40 -1.36
C PHE A 58 -1.83 -8.34 -2.17
N VAL A 59 -1.15 -7.75 -3.14
CA VAL A 59 0.02 -8.31 -3.81
C VAL A 59 1.12 -7.27 -3.74
N VAL A 60 2.29 -7.64 -3.20
CA VAL A 60 3.51 -6.84 -3.25
C VAL A 60 4.48 -7.51 -4.20
N THR A 61 5.10 -6.73 -5.07
CA THR A 61 6.22 -7.18 -5.91
C THR A 61 7.41 -6.29 -5.63
N ALA A 62 8.50 -6.89 -5.19
CA ALA A 62 9.74 -6.22 -4.86
C ALA A 62 10.90 -6.90 -5.59
N PRO A 63 11.42 -6.31 -6.67
CA PRO A 63 12.69 -6.73 -7.26
C PRO A 63 13.83 -6.48 -6.26
N TYR A 64 14.68 -7.48 -6.05
CA TYR A 64 15.78 -7.39 -5.11
C TYR A 64 16.99 -8.16 -5.65
N ALA A 65 18.09 -7.48 -5.86
CA ALA A 65 19.27 -8.03 -6.53
C ALA A 65 18.88 -8.69 -7.87
N GLU A 66 19.13 -9.98 -8.03
CA GLU A 66 18.75 -10.74 -9.23
C GLU A 66 17.46 -11.57 -9.05
N ALA A 67 16.72 -11.38 -7.94
CA ALA A 67 15.50 -12.10 -7.63
C ALA A 67 14.29 -11.18 -7.58
N VAL A 68 13.09 -11.77 -7.49
CA VAL A 68 11.85 -11.04 -7.26
C VAL A 68 11.14 -11.67 -6.07
N LEU A 69 10.92 -10.88 -5.02
CA LEU A 69 10.07 -11.27 -3.90
C LEU A 69 8.63 -10.83 -4.19
N THR A 70 7.70 -11.77 -4.15
CA THR A 70 6.27 -11.52 -4.25
C THR A 70 5.59 -11.93 -2.95
N LEU A 71 4.86 -10.99 -2.32
CA LEU A 71 3.98 -11.29 -1.20
C LEU A 71 2.53 -11.27 -1.68
N THR A 72 1.79 -12.34 -1.45
CA THR A 72 0.35 -12.40 -1.73
C THR A 72 -0.40 -12.73 -0.45
N GLY A 73 -1.31 -11.85 -0.05
CA GLY A 73 -1.94 -12.03 1.25
C GLY A 73 -3.09 -11.11 1.58
N THR A 74 -3.35 -11.01 2.87
CA THR A 74 -4.40 -10.16 3.45
C THR A 74 -3.83 -9.32 4.59
N ILE A 75 -4.35 -8.10 4.74
CA ILE A 75 -4.04 -7.21 5.84
C ILE A 75 -5.34 -6.77 6.53
N ASP A 76 -5.35 -6.84 7.85
CA ASP A 76 -6.32 -6.23 8.73
C ASP A 76 -5.75 -4.91 9.23
N PHE A 77 -6.33 -3.80 8.77
CA PHE A 77 -5.90 -2.46 9.16
C PHE A 77 -6.41 -2.05 10.54
N GLU A 78 -7.49 -2.67 11.03
CA GLU A 78 -8.06 -2.38 12.35
C GLU A 78 -7.15 -2.93 13.45
N GLU A 79 -6.66 -4.16 13.28
CA GLU A 79 -5.77 -4.84 14.23
C GLU A 79 -4.28 -4.64 13.89
N SER A 80 -3.97 -4.01 12.76
CA SER A 80 -2.59 -3.85 12.25
C SER A 80 -1.83 -5.17 12.13
N VAL A 81 -2.48 -6.17 11.52
CA VAL A 81 -1.96 -7.53 11.35
C VAL A 81 -2.04 -7.94 9.88
N GLY A 82 -0.99 -8.59 9.38
CA GLY A 82 -0.99 -9.14 8.04
C GLY A 82 -0.55 -10.60 7.99
N ARG A 83 -0.99 -11.28 6.92
CA ARG A 83 -0.54 -12.62 6.55
C ARG A 83 -0.27 -12.66 5.06
N ALA A 84 0.82 -13.30 4.66
CA ALA A 84 1.15 -13.51 3.26
C ALA A 84 1.82 -14.87 3.00
N GLU A 85 1.68 -15.35 1.78
CA GLU A 85 2.64 -16.24 1.16
C GLU A 85 3.73 -15.36 0.51
N ALA A 86 4.98 -15.61 0.88
CA ALA A 86 6.16 -14.95 0.35
C ALA A 86 6.87 -15.91 -0.61
N VAL A 87 6.95 -15.52 -1.88
CA VAL A 87 7.61 -16.32 -2.93
C VAL A 87 8.78 -15.54 -3.47
N THR A 88 9.99 -16.09 -3.31
CA THR A 88 11.19 -15.54 -3.95
C THR A 88 11.49 -16.35 -5.22
N THR A 89 11.35 -15.70 -6.36
CA THR A 89 11.64 -16.28 -7.67
C THR A 89 13.01 -15.84 -8.14
N PHE A 90 13.82 -16.79 -8.59
CA PHE A 90 15.18 -16.58 -9.06
C PHE A 90 15.23 -16.65 -10.60
N PRO A 91 16.10 -15.88 -11.28
CA PRO A 91 16.21 -15.86 -12.74
C PRO A 91 16.91 -17.11 -13.31
N ASP A 92 17.58 -17.87 -12.46
CA ASP A 92 18.25 -19.14 -12.81
C ASP A 92 17.34 -20.35 -12.56
N GLU A 93 17.87 -21.57 -12.68
CA GLU A 93 17.12 -22.82 -12.49
C GLU A 93 16.92 -23.20 -11.00
N ARG A 94 17.19 -22.30 -10.05
CA ARG A 94 16.89 -22.52 -8.63
C ARG A 94 15.38 -22.65 -8.42
N THR A 95 15.01 -23.55 -7.51
CA THR A 95 13.62 -23.63 -7.06
C THR A 95 13.23 -22.38 -6.32
N ASP A 96 12.00 -21.88 -6.55
CA ASP A 96 11.43 -20.77 -5.79
C ASP A 96 11.44 -21.09 -4.29
N ASP A 97 11.79 -20.09 -3.48
CA ASP A 97 11.67 -20.16 -2.03
C ASP A 97 10.26 -19.67 -1.64
N VAL A 98 9.47 -20.53 -1.00
CA VAL A 98 8.10 -20.23 -0.60
C VAL A 98 8.00 -20.30 0.92
N ARG A 99 7.53 -19.22 1.54
CA ARG A 99 7.38 -19.08 2.99
C ARG A 99 6.01 -18.51 3.33
N THR A 100 5.46 -18.92 4.47
CA THR A 100 4.32 -18.22 5.09
C THR A 100 4.84 -17.20 6.08
N VAL A 101 4.34 -15.97 5.98
CA VAL A 101 4.70 -14.90 6.90
C VAL A 101 3.45 -14.29 7.54
N PHE A 102 3.56 -13.95 8.82
CA PHE A 102 2.63 -13.09 9.54
C PHE A 102 3.41 -11.93 10.11
N PHE A 103 2.77 -10.78 10.21
CA PHE A 103 3.43 -9.59 10.74
C PHE A 103 2.43 -8.70 11.50
N THR A 104 2.95 -8.04 12.52
CA THR A 104 2.31 -6.96 13.26
C THR A 104 3.23 -5.74 13.23
N ALA A 105 2.89 -4.68 13.97
CA ALA A 105 3.80 -3.54 14.14
C ALA A 105 5.11 -3.91 14.85
N ASP A 106 5.08 -4.95 15.70
CA ASP A 106 6.18 -5.31 16.61
C ASP A 106 6.93 -6.57 16.17
N ASP A 107 6.22 -7.55 15.62
CA ASP A 107 6.75 -8.91 15.40
C ASP A 107 6.49 -9.42 13.97
N LEU A 108 7.37 -10.31 13.54
CA LEU A 108 7.24 -11.09 12.30
C LEU A 108 7.37 -12.59 12.61
N TRP A 109 6.47 -13.38 12.06
CA TRP A 109 6.51 -14.85 12.11
C TRP A 109 6.81 -15.39 10.72
N THR A 110 7.72 -16.36 10.64
CA THR A 110 8.05 -17.06 9.39
C THR A 110 7.83 -18.55 9.56
N GLY A 111 7.05 -19.12 8.67
CA GLY A 111 6.81 -20.57 8.55
C GLY A 111 7.26 -21.12 7.20
N ASP A 112 7.04 -22.41 7.00
CA ASP A 112 7.46 -23.16 5.80
C ASP A 112 8.96 -23.04 5.49
N LEU A 113 9.76 -22.90 6.57
CA LEU A 113 11.20 -22.78 6.45
C LEU A 113 11.81 -24.16 6.18
N PRO A 114 12.59 -24.33 5.08
CA PRO A 114 13.36 -25.53 4.86
C PRO A 114 14.31 -25.78 6.04
N ALA A 115 14.38 -27.03 6.49
CA ALA A 115 15.22 -27.48 7.61
C ALA A 115 14.85 -26.94 9.01
N LEU A 116 13.71 -26.24 9.20
CA LEU A 116 13.28 -25.75 10.51
C LEU A 116 13.20 -26.88 11.54
N GLU A 117 12.55 -28.00 11.21
CA GLU A 117 12.44 -29.16 12.10
C GLU A 117 13.82 -29.67 12.56
N ALA A 118 14.77 -29.79 11.64
CA ALA A 118 16.11 -30.24 11.97
C ALA A 118 16.90 -29.22 12.84
N ALA A 119 16.68 -27.91 12.62
CA ALA A 119 17.31 -26.87 13.42
C ALA A 119 16.73 -26.83 14.85
N LEU A 120 15.41 -26.98 14.99
CA LEU A 120 14.73 -27.06 16.29
C LEU A 120 15.19 -28.33 17.08
N ASP A 121 15.26 -29.47 16.42
CA ASP A 121 15.75 -30.71 17.05
C ASP A 121 17.21 -30.57 17.53
N ALA A 122 18.07 -29.93 16.74
CA ALA A 122 19.47 -29.69 17.11
C ALA A 122 19.61 -28.74 18.32
N ALA A 123 18.69 -27.77 18.45
CA ALA A 123 18.65 -26.83 19.56
C ALA A 123 17.87 -27.33 20.80
N ASP A 124 17.26 -28.53 20.74
CA ASP A 124 16.35 -29.06 21.76
C ASP A 124 15.16 -28.10 22.04
N ALA A 125 14.69 -27.41 21.00
CA ALA A 125 13.75 -26.27 21.04
C ALA A 125 12.29 -26.64 20.73
N GLY A 126 11.89 -27.92 20.85
CA GLY A 126 10.51 -28.35 20.67
C GLY A 126 10.07 -28.49 19.22
N ASN A 127 8.75 -28.44 18.96
CA ASN A 127 8.13 -28.72 17.65
C ASN A 127 7.35 -27.49 17.16
N ALA A 128 8.03 -26.36 16.97
CA ALA A 128 7.40 -25.18 16.42
C ALA A 128 7.24 -25.28 14.88
N THR A 129 6.22 -24.61 14.35
CA THR A 129 5.97 -24.47 12.90
C THR A 129 6.43 -23.11 12.40
N TYR A 130 6.50 -22.14 13.31
CA TYR A 130 6.84 -20.74 13.02
C TYR A 130 7.99 -20.29 13.93
N LEU A 131 8.86 -19.46 13.37
CA LEU A 131 9.82 -18.67 14.12
C LEU A 131 9.32 -17.24 14.22
N ARG A 132 9.34 -16.68 15.44
CA ARG A 132 9.01 -15.30 15.72
C ARG A 132 10.27 -14.49 16.00
N ARG A 133 10.38 -13.34 15.39
CA ARG A 133 11.37 -12.32 15.70
C ARG A 133 10.75 -10.93 15.76
N PRO A 134 11.38 -9.96 16.42
CA PRO A 134 10.98 -8.57 16.30
C PRO A 134 11.01 -8.11 14.83
N LEU A 135 10.03 -7.28 14.44
CA LEU A 135 10.07 -6.58 13.17
C LEU A 135 11.12 -5.47 13.28
N ALA A 136 12.17 -5.53 12.43
CA ALA A 136 13.26 -4.57 12.51
C ALA A 136 12.75 -3.13 12.44
N ALA A 137 13.28 -2.25 13.29
CA ALA A 137 12.94 -0.85 13.34
C ALA A 137 13.22 -0.15 12.00
N GLY A 138 12.42 0.88 11.65
CA GLY A 138 12.73 1.74 10.52
C GLY A 138 13.89 2.69 10.85
N ASP A 139 14.36 3.43 9.84
CA ASP A 139 15.52 4.34 9.93
C ASP A 139 15.39 5.47 10.99
N ASP A 140 14.23 5.61 11.64
CA ASP A 140 13.95 6.67 12.65
C ASP A 140 14.31 6.27 14.09
N GLU A 141 14.78 5.04 14.35
CA GLU A 141 15.23 4.66 15.69
C GLU A 141 16.72 4.96 15.90
N PRO A 142 17.12 5.40 17.13
CA PRO A 142 18.50 5.78 17.41
C PRO A 142 19.45 4.58 17.20
N GLU A 143 20.56 4.87 16.51
CA GLU A 143 21.68 3.96 16.24
C GLU A 143 22.14 3.23 17.52
N GLY A 144 21.62 2.06 17.79
CA GLY A 144 22.02 1.31 18.98
C GLY A 144 22.13 -0.20 18.77
N ASP A 145 21.22 -0.81 18.02
CA ASP A 145 21.12 -2.25 17.86
C ASP A 145 20.68 -2.67 16.44
N GLN A 146 20.95 -1.87 15.41
CA GLN A 146 20.67 -2.30 14.05
C GLN A 146 21.67 -3.37 13.62
N PRO A 147 21.21 -4.45 12.99
CA PRO A 147 22.12 -5.42 12.39
C PRO A 147 23.02 -4.71 11.37
N GLU A 148 24.30 -5.07 11.31
CA GLU A 148 25.30 -4.45 10.42
C GLU A 148 24.91 -4.52 8.93
N ASP A 149 23.95 -5.38 8.57
CA ASP A 149 23.44 -5.62 7.21
C ASP A 149 22.16 -4.81 6.85
N GLY A 150 21.66 -3.95 7.74
CA GLY A 150 20.42 -3.18 7.53
C GLY A 150 19.14 -4.02 7.71
N PRO A 151 17.95 -3.40 7.55
CA PRO A 151 16.68 -4.11 7.70
C PRO A 151 16.47 -5.12 6.57
N LEU A 152 15.95 -6.29 6.90
CA LEU A 152 15.58 -7.29 5.90
C LEU A 152 14.47 -6.75 4.98
N LEU A 153 14.51 -7.10 3.69
CA LEU A 153 13.52 -6.65 2.71
C LEU A 153 12.08 -6.92 3.18
N ILE A 154 11.83 -8.08 3.78
CA ILE A 154 10.50 -8.45 4.29
C ILE A 154 9.99 -7.47 5.38
N ASP A 155 10.88 -6.94 6.22
CA ASP A 155 10.53 -5.97 7.26
C ASP A 155 10.10 -4.64 6.63
N VAL A 156 10.84 -4.19 5.64
CA VAL A 156 10.50 -2.97 4.87
C VAL A 156 9.12 -3.12 4.23
N LEU A 157 8.84 -4.27 3.60
CA LEU A 157 7.56 -4.52 2.95
C LEU A 157 6.40 -4.62 3.94
N ALA A 158 6.60 -5.28 5.08
CA ALA A 158 5.59 -5.32 6.16
C ALA A 158 5.27 -3.92 6.68
N ARG A 159 6.27 -3.06 6.90
CA ARG A 159 6.08 -1.67 7.31
C ARG A 159 5.35 -0.84 6.26
N ILE A 160 5.69 -0.99 4.98
CA ILE A 160 4.95 -0.33 3.89
C ILE A 160 3.48 -0.72 3.96
N LEU A 161 3.16 -2.01 4.07
CA LEU A 161 1.78 -2.51 4.14
C LEU A 161 1.02 -1.94 5.34
N LEU A 162 1.63 -1.97 6.54
CA LEU A 162 1.04 -1.42 7.76
C LEU A 162 0.83 0.10 7.67
N GLY A 163 1.72 0.81 6.97
CA GLY A 163 1.63 2.24 6.72
C GLY A 163 0.56 2.66 5.69
N LEU A 164 -0.13 1.72 5.03
CA LEU A 164 -1.19 2.04 4.06
C LEU A 164 -2.55 2.36 4.71
N ALA A 165 -2.61 2.49 6.02
CA ALA A 165 -3.78 2.94 6.74
C ALA A 165 -3.42 3.97 7.81
N ALA A 166 -4.32 4.93 8.04
CA ALA A 166 -4.14 5.96 9.07
C ALA A 166 -5.45 6.21 9.83
N PRO A 167 -5.38 6.50 11.14
CA PRO A 167 -6.57 6.71 11.98
C PRO A 167 -7.33 8.00 11.64
N SER A 168 -6.71 8.93 10.93
CA SER A 168 -7.31 10.21 10.52
C SER A 168 -6.85 10.60 9.11
N ALA A 169 -7.67 11.40 8.43
CA ALA A 169 -7.29 12.01 7.17
C ALA A 169 -6.26 13.13 7.39
N ASP A 170 -5.39 13.30 6.41
CA ASP A 170 -4.42 14.39 6.36
C ASP A 170 -5.09 15.74 6.02
N ASP A 171 -4.34 16.83 6.14
CA ASP A 171 -4.77 18.13 5.66
C ASP A 171 -4.68 18.20 4.12
N PRO A 172 -5.81 18.37 3.39
CA PRO A 172 -5.77 18.51 1.94
C PRO A 172 -4.87 19.65 1.43
N GLN A 173 -4.60 20.66 2.26
CA GLN A 173 -3.74 21.77 1.89
C GLN A 173 -2.30 21.34 1.65
N ALA A 174 -1.81 20.33 2.38
CA ALA A 174 -0.46 19.79 2.20
C ALA A 174 -0.23 19.21 0.80
N PHE A 175 -1.29 18.75 0.12
CA PHE A 175 -1.20 18.19 -1.22
C PHE A 175 -1.23 19.25 -2.34
N LEU A 176 -1.47 20.52 -2.02
CA LEU A 176 -1.56 21.62 -3.00
C LEU A 176 -0.23 22.34 -3.24
N ASP A 177 0.81 22.06 -2.46
CA ASP A 177 2.09 22.79 -2.47
C ASP A 177 2.99 22.48 -3.68
N GLY A 178 2.52 21.62 -4.61
CA GLY A 178 3.15 21.45 -5.92
C GLY A 178 4.10 20.26 -6.06
N GLU A 179 4.33 19.50 -5.01
CA GLU A 179 5.09 18.24 -5.05
C GLU A 179 4.21 17.06 -5.52
N TYR A 180 2.88 17.22 -5.43
CA TYR A 180 1.92 16.22 -5.87
C TYR A 180 1.40 16.56 -7.25
N THR A 181 1.45 15.59 -8.14
CA THR A 181 1.15 15.83 -9.56
C THR A 181 0.21 14.76 -10.12
N TRP A 182 -0.61 15.17 -11.07
CA TRP A 182 -1.37 14.24 -11.90
C TRP A 182 -0.45 13.53 -12.87
N GLN A 183 -0.51 12.20 -12.95
CA GLN A 183 0.31 11.40 -13.88
C GLN A 183 -0.52 10.75 -15.00
N GLY A 184 -1.84 10.76 -14.90
CA GLY A 184 -2.70 10.20 -15.91
C GLY A 184 -3.69 9.17 -15.36
N GLN A 185 -4.10 8.27 -16.23
CA GLN A 185 -5.03 7.18 -15.91
C GLN A 185 -4.41 5.85 -16.34
N GLN A 186 -4.70 4.81 -15.57
CA GLN A 186 -4.32 3.44 -15.93
C GLN A 186 -5.42 2.47 -15.56
N SER A 187 -5.37 1.26 -16.13
CA SER A 187 -6.23 0.16 -15.72
C SER A 187 -5.45 -0.77 -14.79
N ILE A 188 -5.98 -1.01 -13.59
CA ILE A 188 -5.44 -1.95 -12.60
C ILE A 188 -6.55 -2.98 -12.35
N ASP A 189 -6.26 -4.26 -12.60
CA ASP A 189 -7.22 -5.36 -12.49
C ASP A 189 -8.58 -5.08 -13.19
N GLY A 190 -8.51 -4.45 -14.37
CA GLY A 190 -9.69 -4.10 -15.17
C GLY A 190 -10.49 -2.91 -14.66
N ARG A 191 -10.04 -2.22 -13.61
CA ARG A 191 -10.65 -1.02 -13.05
C ARG A 191 -9.85 0.21 -13.44
N LEU A 192 -10.55 1.31 -13.78
CA LEU A 192 -9.91 2.58 -14.07
C LEU A 192 -9.41 3.21 -12.77
N ALA A 193 -8.16 3.64 -12.77
CA ALA A 193 -7.52 4.37 -11.69
C ALA A 193 -6.92 5.68 -12.18
N TRP A 194 -6.93 6.69 -11.32
CA TRP A 194 -6.18 7.93 -11.46
C TRP A 194 -4.83 7.77 -10.79
N VAL A 195 -3.76 8.17 -11.50
CA VAL A 195 -2.39 8.06 -10.99
C VAL A 195 -1.89 9.43 -10.59
N PHE A 196 -1.33 9.49 -9.39
CA PHE A 196 -0.71 10.70 -8.84
C PHE A 196 0.75 10.43 -8.47
N GLY A 197 1.63 11.36 -8.84
CA GLY A 197 3.00 11.40 -8.37
C GLY A 197 3.05 12.00 -6.96
N LEU A 198 3.82 11.36 -6.10
CA LEU A 198 4.17 11.79 -4.75
C LEU A 198 5.63 12.24 -4.72
N PRO A 199 6.12 12.89 -3.64
CA PRO A 199 7.53 13.19 -3.45
C PRO A 199 8.41 11.93 -3.55
N ILE A 200 7.89 10.79 -3.07
CA ILE A 200 8.57 9.49 -3.16
C ILE A 200 7.56 8.48 -3.75
N GLY A 201 7.61 8.30 -5.07
CA GLY A 201 6.80 7.27 -5.74
C GLY A 201 5.48 7.76 -6.33
N THR A 202 4.52 6.85 -6.46
CA THR A 202 3.20 7.10 -7.07
C THR A 202 2.10 6.36 -6.32
N VAL A 203 0.88 6.91 -6.40
CA VAL A 203 -0.33 6.20 -5.99
C VAL A 203 -1.33 6.14 -7.13
N ALA A 204 -2.05 5.03 -7.23
CA ALA A 204 -3.20 4.88 -8.11
C ALA A 204 -4.48 4.74 -7.28
N VAL A 205 -5.45 5.56 -7.59
CA VAL A 205 -6.71 5.71 -6.86
C VAL A 205 -7.87 5.33 -7.77
N GLY A 206 -8.76 4.48 -7.31
CA GLY A 206 -9.92 4.04 -8.08
C GLY A 206 -10.80 5.21 -8.48
N ALA A 207 -11.06 5.37 -9.79
CA ALA A 207 -11.80 6.49 -10.34
C ALA A 207 -13.28 6.54 -9.91
N GLY A 208 -13.83 5.44 -9.38
CA GLY A 208 -15.24 5.34 -9.00
C GLY A 208 -15.51 5.26 -7.50
N ASP A 209 -14.50 5.02 -6.68
CA ASP A 209 -14.64 4.78 -5.24
C ASP A 209 -13.59 5.45 -4.37
N ASP A 210 -12.63 6.15 -4.99
CA ASP A 210 -11.54 6.87 -4.32
C ASP A 210 -10.67 5.97 -3.40
N LEU A 211 -10.60 4.66 -3.68
CA LEU A 211 -9.80 3.71 -2.90
C LEU A 211 -8.37 3.61 -3.42
N LEU A 212 -7.42 3.39 -2.52
CA LEU A 212 -6.05 3.08 -2.90
C LEU A 212 -6.01 1.72 -3.62
N MET A 213 -5.66 1.72 -4.89
CA MET A 213 -5.52 0.50 -5.69
C MET A 213 -4.07 0.06 -5.81
N GLN A 214 -3.13 1.01 -5.90
CA GLN A 214 -1.72 0.69 -6.02
C GLN A 214 -0.87 1.80 -5.40
N TYR A 215 0.21 1.41 -4.76
CA TYR A 215 1.30 2.25 -4.33
C TYR A 215 2.58 1.72 -4.94
N ALA A 216 3.41 2.60 -5.49
CA ALA A 216 4.73 2.23 -5.99
C ALA A 216 5.76 3.27 -5.53
N ALA A 217 6.88 2.78 -5.00
CA ALA A 217 7.96 3.62 -4.53
C ALA A 217 9.32 2.93 -4.75
N PRO A 218 10.38 3.71 -4.97
CA PRO A 218 11.72 3.15 -5.06
C PRO A 218 12.12 2.48 -3.75
N LEU A 219 12.70 1.29 -3.85
CA LEU A 219 13.37 0.66 -2.73
C LEU A 219 14.77 1.27 -2.59
N ALA A 220 15.18 1.60 -1.37
CA ALA A 220 16.49 2.20 -1.12
C ALA A 220 17.63 1.32 -1.69
N GLY A 221 18.45 1.91 -2.54
CA GLY A 221 19.56 1.21 -3.19
C GLY A 221 19.23 0.42 -4.46
N GLU A 222 17.95 0.29 -4.82
CA GLU A 222 17.50 -0.43 -6.01
C GLU A 222 17.07 0.54 -7.14
N ALA A 223 17.20 0.08 -8.38
CA ALA A 223 16.82 0.84 -9.57
C ALA A 223 15.35 0.67 -9.97
N VAL A 224 14.60 -0.14 -9.25
CA VAL A 224 13.21 -0.52 -9.54
C VAL A 224 12.32 -0.33 -8.33
N ASP A 225 11.05 -0.01 -8.60
CA ASP A 225 10.08 0.28 -7.55
C ASP A 225 9.52 -1.01 -6.93
N VAL A 226 9.29 -0.96 -5.62
CA VAL A 226 8.34 -1.84 -4.96
C VAL A 226 6.94 -1.44 -5.36
N THR A 227 6.12 -2.40 -5.74
CA THR A 227 4.73 -2.16 -6.08
C THR A 227 3.81 -2.94 -5.14
N VAL A 228 2.91 -2.23 -4.48
CA VAL A 228 1.83 -2.79 -3.65
C VAL A 228 0.50 -2.59 -4.37
N THR A 229 -0.22 -3.65 -4.66
CA THR A 229 -1.57 -3.59 -5.22
C THR A 229 -2.57 -4.07 -4.17
N LEU A 230 -3.57 -3.24 -3.87
CA LEU A 230 -4.66 -3.55 -2.95
C LEU A 230 -5.93 -3.90 -3.73
N THR A 231 -6.60 -4.95 -3.31
CA THR A 231 -7.86 -5.42 -3.90
C THR A 231 -8.85 -5.83 -2.82
N ARG A 232 -10.11 -6.02 -3.19
CA ARG A 232 -11.16 -6.53 -2.30
C ARG A 232 -11.17 -5.87 -0.92
N HIS A 233 -11.09 -4.54 -0.88
CA HIS A 233 -11.15 -3.77 0.36
C HIS A 233 -12.37 -4.16 1.20
N GLY A 234 -12.18 -4.19 2.51
CA GLY A 234 -13.19 -4.58 3.50
C GLY A 234 -12.53 -5.34 4.66
N ARG A 235 -13.28 -5.54 5.72
CA ARG A 235 -12.77 -6.22 6.92
C ARG A 235 -12.13 -7.55 6.60
N ARG A 236 -11.01 -7.80 7.24
CA ARG A 236 -10.24 -9.05 7.19
C ARG A 236 -10.04 -9.54 8.62
N GLY A 237 -10.00 -10.84 8.81
CA GLY A 237 -9.54 -11.43 10.05
C GLY A 237 -8.26 -12.19 9.76
N VAL A 238 -7.22 -11.92 10.52
CA VAL A 238 -5.94 -12.63 10.44
C VAL A 238 -5.66 -13.23 11.81
N ASP A 239 -5.72 -14.55 11.89
CA ASP A 239 -5.35 -15.27 13.10
C ASP A 239 -3.83 -15.47 13.11
N LEU A 240 -3.14 -14.96 14.12
CA LEU A 240 -1.71 -15.17 14.32
C LEU A 240 -1.42 -16.59 14.78
N PRO A 241 -0.21 -17.13 14.49
CA PRO A 241 0.24 -18.40 15.06
C PRO A 241 0.17 -18.38 16.58
N SER A 242 -0.26 -19.50 17.17
CA SER A 242 -0.33 -19.62 18.63
C SER A 242 1.08 -19.78 19.23
N ASP A 243 1.22 -19.48 20.53
CA ASP A 243 2.49 -19.70 21.27
C ASP A 243 2.97 -21.16 21.23
N LYS A 244 2.08 -22.12 21.02
CA LYS A 244 2.44 -23.55 20.93
C LYS A 244 3.04 -23.92 19.57
N GLU A 245 2.77 -23.12 18.55
CA GLU A 245 3.24 -23.30 17.18
C GLU A 245 4.46 -22.43 16.88
N THR A 246 4.86 -21.60 17.85
CA THR A 246 5.86 -20.55 17.66
C THR A 246 7.04 -20.73 18.59
N GLU A 247 8.25 -20.60 18.05
CA GLU A 247 9.49 -20.48 18.83
C GLU A 247 10.07 -19.08 18.61
N SER A 248 10.68 -18.52 19.65
CA SER A 248 11.29 -17.20 19.59
C SER A 248 12.75 -17.29 19.13
N VAL A 249 13.09 -16.54 18.11
CA VAL A 249 14.49 -16.39 17.66
C VAL A 249 15.38 -15.82 18.77
N ALA A 250 14.84 -15.01 19.68
CA ALA A 250 15.60 -14.46 20.81
C ALA A 250 16.06 -15.54 21.81
N ASP A 251 15.30 -16.64 21.91
CA ASP A 251 15.66 -17.77 22.77
C ASP A 251 16.65 -18.73 22.10
N HIS A 252 16.70 -18.74 20.76
CA HIS A 252 17.51 -19.63 19.94
C HIS A 252 18.16 -18.89 18.75
N PRO A 253 19.09 -17.93 19.01
CA PRO A 253 19.66 -17.09 17.94
C PRO A 253 20.45 -17.91 16.89
N GLU A 254 20.98 -19.09 17.28
CA GLU A 254 21.67 -19.99 16.36
C GLU A 254 20.75 -20.53 15.25
N ILE A 255 19.44 -20.69 15.53
CA ILE A 255 18.47 -21.15 14.53
C ILE A 255 18.26 -20.08 13.46
N ALA A 256 18.22 -18.81 13.85
CA ALA A 256 18.07 -17.68 12.92
C ALA A 256 19.27 -17.60 11.97
N GLU A 257 20.49 -17.73 12.49
CA GLU A 257 21.73 -17.70 11.69
C GLU A 257 21.75 -18.86 10.68
N ASP A 258 21.42 -20.08 11.12
CA ASP A 258 21.38 -21.28 10.25
C ASP A 258 20.32 -21.18 9.14
N LEU A 259 19.19 -20.54 9.40
CA LEU A 259 18.07 -20.42 8.47
C LEU A 259 18.06 -19.09 7.67
N GLY A 260 18.95 -18.17 7.98
CA GLY A 260 19.08 -16.88 7.29
C GLY A 260 17.85 -15.98 7.43
N ILE A 261 17.34 -15.82 8.67
CA ILE A 261 16.13 -15.03 8.96
C ILE A 261 16.38 -14.01 10.07
#